data_56c13ef45aee1e412a233337225fcdee
#
_entry.id   56c13ef45aee1e412a233337225fcdee
#
_cell.length_a   1.000
_cell.length_b   1.000
_cell.length_c   1.000
_cell.angle_alpha   90.00
_cell.angle_beta   90.00
_cell.angle_gamma   90.00
#
_symmetry.space_group_name_H-M   'P 1'
#
loop_
_entity.id
_entity.type
_entity.pdbx_description
1 polymer ?
#
loop_
_entity_poly.entity_id
_entity_poly.type
_entity_poly.pdbx_seq_one_letter_code
_entity_poly.pdbx_strand_id
1 'polypeptide(L)'
;DACKARAFFEETFEAFRVRAAPGLLTAYFEPVLKGSRTRSARFPIPVYRRPDGLIPLPAGHPLAASGLTAGRPVPGGLEPYFTRGEIEAGALAGRGLELLYLSDALEAFVMHVQGSGLVELDDGSSVRLSFDGKNGHPYTSISRLLIECGALDREEAHLDGMLAWLRSRSDPRVYLNENRSYIFFRILEEADGGPNGSLGTPLTAGRSLAADPLYHASGTPIWVNAPKLIYAGKPLGRLLIAQDTGSAIVGPQRGDIFTGHGREAGEIAGRIRHACSFIGLKPKRG
;
A
#
# COMPACT_ATOMS: atom_id res chain seq x y z
N ASP A 1 8.67 -30.04 -7.20
CA ASP A 1 7.64 -30.96 -7.69
C ASP A 1 6.28 -30.62 -7.08
N ALA A 2 5.28 -30.31 -7.93
CA ALA A 2 3.95 -29.87 -7.50
C ALA A 2 3.21 -30.93 -6.66
N CYS A 3 3.43 -32.24 -6.94
CA CYS A 3 2.83 -33.32 -6.18
C CYS A 3 3.36 -33.38 -4.75
N LYS A 4 4.67 -33.18 -4.55
CA LYS A 4 5.27 -33.15 -3.22
C LYS A 4 4.82 -31.94 -2.41
N ALA A 5 4.71 -30.78 -3.05
CA ALA A 5 4.19 -29.57 -2.39
C ALA A 5 2.74 -29.77 -1.96
N ARG A 6 1.91 -30.35 -2.80
CA ARG A 6 0.50 -30.65 -2.49
C ARG A 6 0.41 -31.63 -1.30
N ALA A 7 1.14 -32.75 -1.36
CA ALA A 7 1.17 -33.74 -0.28
C ALA A 7 1.59 -33.09 1.05
N PHE A 8 2.63 -32.27 1.05
CA PHE A 8 3.07 -31.53 2.24
C PHE A 8 1.93 -30.71 2.87
N PHE A 9 1.19 -29.94 2.06
CA PHE A 9 0.09 -29.13 2.61
C PHE A 9 -1.08 -29.99 3.08
N GLU A 10 -1.44 -31.06 2.36
CA GLU A 10 -2.53 -31.96 2.73
C GLU A 10 -2.21 -32.79 4.01
N GLU A 11 -0.97 -33.16 4.21
CA GLU A 11 -0.51 -33.92 5.39
C GLU A 11 -0.31 -33.00 6.61
N THR A 12 0.25 -31.80 6.42
CA THR A 12 0.68 -30.95 7.51
C THR A 12 -0.39 -29.97 7.99
N PHE A 13 -1.31 -29.56 7.11
CA PHE A 13 -2.26 -28.49 7.39
C PHE A 13 -3.71 -28.99 7.33
N GLU A 14 -4.56 -28.31 8.10
CA GLU A 14 -6.02 -28.40 7.98
C GLU A 14 -6.60 -27.09 7.47
N ALA A 15 -7.62 -27.19 6.63
CA ALA A 15 -8.29 -26.03 6.04
C ALA A 15 -9.31 -25.44 7.01
N PHE A 16 -9.36 -24.10 7.13
CA PHE A 16 -10.39 -23.40 7.88
C PHE A 16 -10.95 -22.22 7.11
N ARG A 17 -12.18 -21.85 7.39
CA ARG A 17 -12.83 -20.66 6.86
C ARG A 17 -13.23 -19.76 8.01
N VAL A 18 -12.74 -18.53 8.04
CA VAL A 18 -13.04 -17.57 9.11
C VAL A 18 -14.50 -17.13 9.05
N ARG A 19 -15.02 -16.87 7.85
CA ARG A 19 -16.42 -16.48 7.62
C ARG A 19 -16.84 -16.81 6.18
N ALA A 20 -18.04 -17.33 6.02
CA ALA A 20 -18.66 -17.51 4.70
C ALA A 20 -19.32 -16.19 4.27
N ALA A 21 -18.56 -15.28 3.70
CA ALA A 21 -19.05 -14.02 3.14
C ALA A 21 -18.41 -13.79 1.77
N PRO A 22 -19.04 -13.05 0.86
CA PRO A 22 -18.38 -12.60 -0.36
C PRO A 22 -17.13 -11.81 0.00
N GLY A 23 -16.00 -12.21 -0.58
CA GLY A 23 -14.72 -11.54 -0.38
C GLY A 23 -14.40 -10.59 -1.52
N LEU A 24 -13.40 -9.75 -1.30
CA LEU A 24 -12.87 -8.83 -2.29
C LEU A 24 -11.36 -9.00 -2.40
N LEU A 25 -10.90 -9.38 -3.59
CA LEU A 25 -9.49 -9.38 -3.97
C LEU A 25 -9.21 -8.15 -4.82
N THR A 26 -8.22 -7.37 -4.42
CA THR A 26 -7.57 -6.34 -5.22
C THR A 26 -6.09 -6.66 -5.36
N ALA A 27 -5.29 -5.75 -5.91
CA ALA A 27 -3.87 -5.95 -6.03
C ALA A 27 -3.09 -4.66 -5.80
N TYR A 28 -1.82 -4.81 -5.47
CA TYR A 28 -0.86 -3.72 -5.31
C TYR A 28 0.48 -4.10 -5.93
N PHE A 29 1.33 -3.11 -6.12
CA PHE A 29 2.62 -3.27 -6.77
C PHE A 29 3.64 -2.29 -6.17
N GLU A 30 4.91 -2.47 -6.47
CA GLU A 30 5.95 -1.51 -6.14
C GLU A 30 6.21 -0.60 -7.35
N PRO A 31 5.90 0.70 -7.30
CA PRO A 31 6.22 1.62 -8.38
C PRO A 31 7.73 1.83 -8.52
N VAL A 32 8.17 2.06 -9.75
CA VAL A 32 9.54 2.48 -10.07
C VAL A 32 9.49 3.95 -10.46
N LEU A 33 10.24 4.78 -9.75
CA LEU A 33 10.21 6.24 -9.83
C LEU A 33 11.59 6.80 -10.20
N LYS A 34 11.61 8.04 -10.70
CA LYS A 34 12.86 8.78 -10.92
C LYS A 34 13.07 9.77 -9.78
N GLY A 35 14.30 9.80 -9.26
CA GLY A 35 14.63 10.66 -8.13
C GLY A 35 16.05 11.17 -8.11
N SER A 36 16.35 12.00 -7.12
CA SER A 36 17.68 12.52 -6.81
C SER A 36 17.84 12.70 -5.30
N ARG A 37 19.06 12.57 -4.80
CA ARG A 37 19.41 12.93 -3.41
C ARG A 37 19.39 14.43 -3.19
N THR A 38 19.43 15.22 -4.26
CA THR A 38 19.51 16.68 -4.19
C THR A 38 18.27 17.31 -4.84
N ARG A 39 17.68 18.29 -4.16
CA ARG A 39 16.56 19.06 -4.69
C ARG A 39 16.98 19.87 -5.93
N SER A 40 16.16 19.80 -6.97
CA SER A 40 16.35 20.59 -8.19
C SER A 40 15.00 20.89 -8.86
N ALA A 41 14.99 21.70 -9.93
CA ALA A 41 13.78 21.93 -10.73
C ALA A 41 13.23 20.63 -11.35
N ARG A 42 14.10 19.66 -11.64
CA ARG A 42 13.73 18.33 -12.17
C ARG A 42 13.19 17.40 -11.07
N PHE A 43 13.67 17.55 -9.84
CA PHE A 43 13.30 16.73 -8.70
C PHE A 43 12.82 17.62 -7.54
N PRO A 44 11.61 18.20 -7.65
CA PRO A 44 11.09 19.15 -6.65
C PRO A 44 10.38 18.51 -5.47
N ILE A 45 9.93 17.23 -5.57
CA ILE A 45 9.00 16.59 -4.64
C ILE A 45 9.78 15.86 -3.54
N PRO A 46 9.78 16.33 -2.29
CA PRO A 46 10.49 15.67 -1.19
C PRO A 46 9.80 14.40 -0.74
N VAL A 47 10.58 13.40 -0.39
CA VAL A 47 10.16 12.20 0.33
C VAL A 47 10.73 12.28 1.73
N TYR A 48 9.87 12.21 2.74
CA TYR A 48 10.26 12.40 4.12
C TYR A 48 10.40 11.09 4.90
N ARG A 49 11.42 11.02 5.76
CA ARG A 49 11.49 10.04 6.85
C ARG A 49 10.45 10.37 7.93
N ARG A 50 10.15 9.37 8.74
CA ARG A 50 9.23 9.53 9.87
C ARG A 50 9.77 10.59 10.84
N PRO A 51 8.97 11.61 11.18
CA PRO A 51 9.34 12.61 12.21
C PRO A 51 9.28 12.03 13.62
N ASP A 52 10.25 12.40 14.47
CA ASP A 52 10.27 11.97 15.88
C ASP A 52 9.06 12.46 16.67
N GLY A 53 8.49 13.62 16.28
CA GLY A 53 7.29 14.19 16.89
C GLY A 53 5.96 13.58 16.38
N LEU A 54 5.99 12.49 15.61
CA LEU A 54 4.79 11.76 15.23
C LEU A 54 4.48 10.70 16.30
N ILE A 55 3.49 10.96 17.14
CA ILE A 55 3.17 10.15 18.31
C ILE A 55 1.86 9.38 18.08
N PRO A 56 1.85 8.03 18.21
CA PRO A 56 0.61 7.26 18.21
C PRO A 56 -0.34 7.74 19.32
N LEU A 57 -1.64 7.82 19.02
CA LEU A 57 -2.63 8.20 20.02
C LEU A 57 -2.79 7.09 21.06
N PRO A 58 -2.79 7.44 22.37
CA PRO A 58 -3.14 6.48 23.41
C PRO A 58 -4.57 5.95 23.24
N ALA A 59 -4.83 4.77 23.79
CA ALA A 59 -6.17 4.19 23.80
C ALA A 59 -7.16 5.15 24.46
N GLY A 60 -8.32 5.36 23.83
CA GLY A 60 -9.34 6.27 24.33
C GLY A 60 -9.06 7.77 24.15
N HIS A 61 -7.99 8.16 23.48
CA HIS A 61 -7.70 9.58 23.21
C HIS A 61 -8.84 10.23 22.39
N PRO A 62 -9.30 11.46 22.73
CA PRO A 62 -10.42 12.12 22.07
C PRO A 62 -10.27 12.24 20.54
N LEU A 63 -9.07 12.50 20.05
CA LEU A 63 -8.78 12.59 18.61
C LEU A 63 -9.07 11.26 17.85
N ALA A 64 -9.04 10.12 18.53
CA ALA A 64 -9.36 8.83 17.91
C ALA A 64 -10.85 8.73 17.47
N ALA A 65 -11.75 9.49 18.09
CA ALA A 65 -13.15 9.57 17.68
C ALA A 65 -13.34 10.14 16.26
N SER A 66 -12.37 10.93 15.77
CA SER A 66 -12.33 11.44 14.39
C SER A 66 -11.57 10.52 13.42
N GLY A 67 -11.29 9.27 13.80
CA GLY A 67 -10.54 8.31 12.99
C GLY A 67 -9.02 8.55 12.94
N LEU A 68 -8.50 9.46 13.75
CA LEU A 68 -7.07 9.71 13.84
C LEU A 68 -6.37 8.59 14.62
N THR A 69 -5.14 8.26 14.22
CA THR A 69 -4.32 7.24 14.88
C THR A 69 -2.99 7.78 15.44
N ALA A 70 -2.62 9.02 15.08
CA ALA A 70 -1.43 9.69 15.56
C ALA A 70 -1.66 11.20 15.64
N GLY A 71 -0.84 11.88 16.43
CA GLY A 71 -0.84 13.32 16.59
C GLY A 71 0.58 13.86 16.79
N ARG A 72 0.70 15.16 17.04
CA ARG A 72 1.94 15.85 17.41
C ARG A 72 1.82 16.48 18.79
N PRO A 73 2.90 16.54 19.56
CA PRO A 73 2.89 17.14 20.88
C PRO A 73 2.73 18.66 20.79
N VAL A 74 1.92 19.19 21.68
CA VAL A 74 1.75 20.62 21.93
C VAL A 74 1.72 20.87 23.44
N PRO A 75 1.93 22.11 23.92
CA PRO A 75 1.71 22.43 25.33
C PRO A 75 0.29 22.02 25.75
N GLY A 76 0.19 21.08 26.69
CA GLY A 76 -1.09 20.59 27.22
C GLY A 76 -1.65 19.33 26.57
N GLY A 77 -0.98 18.72 25.56
CA GLY A 77 -1.46 17.44 25.00
C GLY A 77 -0.98 17.11 23.61
N LEU A 78 -1.88 16.49 22.86
CA LEU A 78 -1.67 16.13 21.44
C LEU A 78 -2.72 16.83 20.57
N GLU A 79 -2.29 17.31 19.42
CA GLU A 79 -3.18 17.76 18.36
C GLU A 79 -2.98 16.89 17.08
N PRO A 80 -3.89 16.95 16.09
CA PRO A 80 -3.71 16.23 14.83
C PRO A 80 -2.35 16.52 14.22
N TYR A 81 -1.72 15.47 13.66
CA TYR A 81 -0.52 15.71 12.85
C TYR A 81 -0.89 16.45 11.57
N PHE A 82 0.09 17.03 10.89
CA PHE A 82 -0.13 17.72 9.61
C PHE A 82 -0.78 16.80 8.58
N THR A 83 -1.76 17.32 7.87
CA THR A 83 -2.38 16.69 6.71
C THR A 83 -1.41 16.62 5.54
N ARG A 84 -1.74 15.81 4.50
CA ARG A 84 -0.99 15.80 3.23
C ARG A 84 -0.81 17.22 2.68
N GLY A 85 -1.89 17.99 2.57
CA GLY A 85 -1.84 19.33 2.00
C GLY A 85 -0.91 20.27 2.76
N GLU A 86 -0.90 20.23 4.09
CA GLU A 86 0.00 21.03 4.93
C GLU A 86 1.46 20.58 4.76
N ILE A 87 1.72 19.27 4.67
CA ILE A 87 3.07 18.73 4.43
C ILE A 87 3.58 19.15 3.05
N GLU A 88 2.75 19.01 2.02
CA GLU A 88 3.09 19.42 0.66
C GLU A 88 3.23 20.95 0.50
N ALA A 89 2.53 21.72 1.34
CA ALA A 89 2.71 23.17 1.46
C ALA A 89 3.96 23.57 2.25
N GLY A 90 4.71 22.60 2.81
CA GLY A 90 6.00 22.86 3.44
C GLY A 90 6.02 22.79 4.98
N ALA A 91 5.01 22.23 5.64
CA ALA A 91 4.98 22.11 7.11
C ALA A 91 6.19 21.35 7.70
N LEU A 92 6.88 20.54 6.89
CA LEU A 92 8.09 19.80 7.28
C LEU A 92 9.38 20.36 6.68
N ALA A 93 9.32 21.42 5.87
CA ALA A 93 10.49 21.99 5.22
C ALA A 93 11.52 22.51 6.25
N GLY A 94 12.81 22.30 5.96
CA GLY A 94 13.91 22.77 6.82
C GLY A 94 14.10 21.98 8.12
N ARG A 95 13.40 20.84 8.28
CA ARG A 95 13.55 19.98 9.47
C ARG A 95 14.57 18.85 9.28
N GLY A 96 15.23 18.77 8.12
CA GLY A 96 16.22 17.73 7.83
C GLY A 96 15.60 16.31 7.76
N LEU A 97 14.36 16.23 7.30
CA LEU A 97 13.60 14.98 7.21
C LEU A 97 13.59 14.39 5.80
N GLU A 98 14.12 15.11 4.82
CA GLU A 98 14.14 14.73 3.42
C GLU A 98 15.12 13.56 3.19
N LEU A 99 14.61 12.45 2.64
CA LEU A 99 15.42 11.29 2.23
C LEU A 99 15.99 11.47 0.84
N LEU A 100 15.13 11.92 -0.07
CA LEU A 100 15.41 12.18 -1.49
C LEU A 100 14.27 13.00 -2.10
N TYR A 101 14.38 13.30 -3.39
CA TYR A 101 13.41 14.09 -4.13
C TYR A 101 12.98 13.37 -5.41
N LEU A 102 11.68 13.39 -5.71
CA LEU A 102 11.09 12.75 -6.89
C LEU A 102 10.75 13.80 -7.96
N SER A 103 10.59 13.31 -9.19
CA SER A 103 10.29 14.16 -10.35
C SER A 103 8.80 14.47 -10.52
N ASP A 104 7.90 13.59 -10.09
CA ASP A 104 6.47 13.62 -10.38
C ASP A 104 5.62 13.46 -9.11
N ALA A 105 4.72 14.40 -8.84
CA ALA A 105 3.87 14.41 -7.65
C ALA A 105 2.79 13.32 -7.70
N LEU A 106 2.29 12.95 -8.88
CA LEU A 106 1.31 11.87 -9.03
C LEU A 106 1.94 10.50 -8.78
N GLU A 107 3.15 10.30 -9.28
CA GLU A 107 3.92 9.08 -9.02
C GLU A 107 4.28 8.97 -7.52
N ALA A 108 4.68 10.09 -6.89
CA ALA A 108 4.88 10.16 -5.44
C ALA A 108 3.60 9.78 -4.68
N PHE A 109 2.44 10.30 -5.11
CA PHE A 109 1.15 9.93 -4.52
C PHE A 109 0.86 8.43 -4.66
N VAL A 110 1.10 7.84 -5.84
CA VAL A 110 0.95 6.39 -6.04
C VAL A 110 1.85 5.63 -5.07
N MET A 111 3.12 6.00 -4.94
CA MET A 111 4.05 5.38 -3.99
C MET A 111 3.52 5.44 -2.53
N HIS A 112 2.93 6.57 -2.13
CA HIS A 112 2.30 6.68 -0.81
C HIS A 112 1.12 5.71 -0.63
N VAL A 113 0.33 5.49 -1.68
CA VAL A 113 -0.79 4.52 -1.64
C VAL A 113 -0.28 3.09 -1.57
N GLN A 114 0.80 2.78 -2.32
CA GLN A 114 1.40 1.44 -2.38
C GLN A 114 2.24 1.11 -1.12
N GLY A 115 2.80 2.12 -0.44
CA GLY A 115 3.60 1.96 0.77
C GLY A 115 5.06 1.60 0.55
N SER A 116 5.50 1.42 -0.69
CA SER A 116 6.90 1.20 -1.08
C SER A 116 7.18 1.76 -2.46
N GLY A 117 8.46 1.87 -2.83
CA GLY A 117 8.88 2.28 -4.17
C GLY A 117 10.36 2.04 -4.41
N LEU A 118 10.70 1.66 -5.63
CA LEU A 118 12.08 1.61 -6.12
C LEU A 118 12.37 2.95 -6.81
N VAL A 119 13.37 3.68 -6.33
CA VAL A 119 13.75 4.97 -6.90
C VAL A 119 15.08 4.82 -7.64
N GLU A 120 15.03 5.04 -8.94
CA GLU A 120 16.22 5.16 -9.79
C GLU A 120 16.74 6.58 -9.70
N LEU A 121 17.91 6.75 -9.12
CA LEU A 121 18.54 8.04 -8.88
C LEU A 121 19.26 8.57 -10.14
N ASP A 122 19.44 9.87 -10.20
CA ASP A 122 20.12 10.56 -11.29
C ASP A 122 21.63 10.31 -11.35
N ASP A 123 22.21 9.73 -10.31
CA ASP A 123 23.58 9.22 -10.27
C ASP A 123 23.75 7.78 -10.84
N GLY A 124 22.64 7.18 -11.30
CA GLY A 124 22.61 5.81 -11.84
C GLY A 124 22.44 4.72 -10.80
N SER A 125 22.44 5.05 -9.52
CA SER A 125 22.14 4.10 -8.45
C SER A 125 20.62 3.95 -8.25
N SER A 126 20.23 2.94 -7.46
CA SER A 126 18.83 2.75 -7.07
C SER A 126 18.72 2.60 -5.55
N VAL A 127 17.64 3.12 -5.00
CA VAL A 127 17.29 2.93 -3.60
C VAL A 127 15.86 2.46 -3.48
N ARG A 128 15.59 1.58 -2.51
CA ARG A 128 14.24 1.15 -2.19
C ARG A 128 13.72 1.90 -0.98
N LEU A 129 12.53 2.46 -1.12
CA LEU A 129 11.79 3.10 -0.05
C LEU A 129 10.77 2.10 0.52
N SER A 130 10.68 2.02 1.82
CA SER A 130 9.73 1.19 2.54
C SER A 130 8.95 2.03 3.55
N PHE A 131 7.70 1.65 3.79
CA PHE A 131 6.84 2.26 4.79
C PHE A 131 7.53 2.35 6.17
N ASP A 132 7.44 3.53 6.78
CA ASP A 132 7.98 3.79 8.13
C ASP A 132 6.97 4.48 9.06
N GLY A 133 5.76 4.70 8.59
CA GLY A 133 4.67 5.28 9.35
C GLY A 133 3.77 6.17 8.52
N LYS A 134 2.66 6.59 9.12
CA LYS A 134 1.70 7.53 8.52
C LYS A 134 1.36 8.63 9.50
N ASN A 135 0.93 9.78 8.97
CA ASN A 135 0.57 10.96 9.75
C ASN A 135 -0.68 10.80 10.63
N GLY A 136 -1.30 9.63 10.66
CA GLY A 136 -2.44 9.33 11.51
C GLY A 136 -3.80 9.70 10.93
N HIS A 137 -3.88 10.41 9.81
CA HIS A 137 -5.14 10.72 9.15
C HIS A 137 -5.72 9.49 8.43
N PRO A 138 -7.07 9.37 8.37
CA PRO A 138 -7.73 8.32 7.60
C PRO A 138 -7.44 8.48 6.10
N TYR A 139 -7.39 7.34 5.41
CA TYR A 139 -7.19 7.31 3.97
C TYR A 139 -8.49 7.64 3.22
N THR A 140 -8.41 8.52 2.24
CA THR A 140 -9.49 8.81 1.29
C THR A 140 -9.08 8.34 -0.10
N SER A 141 -9.90 7.48 -0.72
CA SER A 141 -9.66 7.02 -2.08
C SER A 141 -10.01 8.11 -3.09
N ILE A 142 -9.02 8.61 -3.83
CA ILE A 142 -9.22 9.63 -4.86
C ILE A 142 -10.06 9.09 -6.01
N SER A 143 -9.81 7.86 -6.48
CA SER A 143 -10.65 7.23 -7.52
C SER A 143 -12.13 7.19 -7.11
N ARG A 144 -12.41 6.83 -5.86
CA ARG A 144 -13.79 6.80 -5.34
C ARG A 144 -14.40 8.19 -5.29
N LEU A 145 -13.66 9.17 -4.80
CA LEU A 145 -14.09 10.57 -4.76
C LEU A 145 -14.44 11.10 -6.16
N LEU A 146 -13.58 10.82 -7.16
CA LEU A 146 -13.82 11.24 -8.55
C LEU A 146 -15.06 10.58 -9.15
N ILE A 147 -15.35 9.32 -8.81
CA ILE A 147 -16.61 8.67 -9.21
C ILE A 147 -17.82 9.33 -8.54
N GLU A 148 -17.74 9.56 -7.24
CA GLU A 148 -18.84 10.12 -6.45
C GLU A 148 -19.22 11.53 -6.88
N CYS A 149 -18.24 12.34 -7.34
CA CYS A 149 -18.51 13.67 -7.88
C CYS A 149 -18.78 13.68 -9.40
N GLY A 150 -18.88 12.52 -10.05
CA GLY A 150 -19.17 12.41 -11.50
C GLY A 150 -18.02 12.85 -12.42
N ALA A 151 -16.82 12.96 -11.89
CA ALA A 151 -15.65 13.40 -12.66
C ALA A 151 -14.96 12.27 -13.43
N LEU A 152 -15.22 11.02 -13.04
CA LEU A 152 -14.66 9.82 -13.66
C LEU A 152 -15.68 8.69 -13.60
N ASP A 153 -15.87 7.97 -14.70
CA ASP A 153 -16.74 6.81 -14.74
C ASP A 153 -16.10 5.61 -14.02
N ARG A 154 -16.95 4.71 -13.50
CA ARG A 154 -16.48 3.50 -12.77
C ARG A 154 -15.57 2.60 -13.60
N GLU A 155 -15.81 2.53 -14.90
CA GLU A 155 -15.03 1.72 -15.83
C GLU A 155 -13.64 2.32 -16.09
N GLU A 156 -13.53 3.64 -16.00
CA GLU A 156 -12.28 4.40 -16.15
C GLU A 156 -11.53 4.62 -14.83
N ALA A 157 -12.17 4.33 -13.69
CA ALA A 157 -11.63 4.58 -12.34
C ALA A 157 -10.54 3.56 -11.89
N HIS A 158 -9.84 2.94 -12.84
CA HIS A 158 -8.59 2.24 -12.58
C HIS A 158 -7.42 3.24 -12.45
N LEU A 159 -6.26 2.76 -12.01
CA LEU A 159 -5.09 3.62 -11.71
C LEU A 159 -4.72 4.54 -12.88
N ASP A 160 -4.58 3.98 -14.08
CA ASP A 160 -4.15 4.73 -15.27
C ASP A 160 -5.19 5.79 -15.68
N GLY A 161 -6.49 5.47 -15.65
CA GLY A 161 -7.55 6.41 -15.95
C GLY A 161 -7.60 7.57 -14.95
N MET A 162 -7.49 7.26 -13.65
CA MET A 162 -7.35 8.28 -12.61
C MET A 162 -6.14 9.18 -12.83
N LEU A 163 -4.97 8.61 -13.12
CA LEU A 163 -3.74 9.38 -13.36
C LEU A 163 -3.86 10.23 -14.63
N ALA A 164 -4.43 9.69 -15.71
CA ALA A 164 -4.66 10.44 -16.94
C ALA A 164 -5.61 11.63 -16.70
N TRP A 165 -6.68 11.41 -15.96
CA TRP A 165 -7.61 12.46 -15.59
C TRP A 165 -6.92 13.55 -14.74
N LEU A 166 -6.17 13.16 -13.70
CA LEU A 166 -5.42 14.09 -12.84
C LEU A 166 -4.38 14.90 -13.64
N ARG A 167 -3.63 14.26 -14.56
CA ARG A 167 -2.67 14.95 -15.43
C ARG A 167 -3.31 15.98 -16.34
N SER A 168 -4.59 15.84 -16.69
CA SER A 168 -5.33 16.81 -17.49
C SER A 168 -5.77 18.05 -16.69
N ARG A 169 -5.58 18.10 -15.37
CA ARG A 169 -5.93 19.24 -14.52
C ARG A 169 -4.78 20.24 -14.40
N SER A 170 -5.09 21.51 -14.26
CA SER A 170 -4.12 22.57 -14.04
C SER A 170 -3.37 22.43 -12.71
N ASP A 171 -4.05 22.01 -11.68
CA ASP A 171 -3.44 21.65 -10.39
C ASP A 171 -4.09 20.37 -9.83
N PRO A 172 -3.48 19.21 -10.05
CA PRO A 172 -4.00 17.93 -9.52
C PRO A 172 -3.92 17.83 -8.00
N ARG A 173 -3.08 18.63 -7.32
CA ARG A 173 -2.90 18.60 -5.87
C ARG A 173 -4.19 18.93 -5.12
N VAL A 174 -5.06 19.76 -5.69
CA VAL A 174 -6.38 20.06 -5.13
C VAL A 174 -7.17 18.78 -4.85
N TYR A 175 -7.09 17.80 -5.75
CA TYR A 175 -7.78 16.51 -5.60
C TYR A 175 -6.97 15.55 -4.72
N LEU A 176 -5.65 15.50 -4.87
CA LEU A 176 -4.80 14.61 -4.07
C LEU A 176 -4.86 14.94 -2.57
N ASN A 177 -5.02 16.21 -2.21
CA ASN A 177 -5.06 16.69 -0.83
C ASN A 177 -6.37 16.35 -0.10
N GLU A 178 -7.42 15.91 -0.84
CA GLU A 178 -8.61 15.30 -0.23
C GLU A 178 -8.25 14.00 0.52
N ASN A 179 -7.20 13.31 0.09
CA ASN A 179 -6.59 12.28 0.91
C ASN A 179 -5.61 12.90 1.92
N ARG A 180 -6.11 13.18 3.13
CA ARG A 180 -5.29 13.76 4.21
C ARG A 180 -4.19 12.85 4.72
N SER A 181 -4.25 11.53 4.42
CA SER A 181 -3.22 10.56 4.83
C SER A 181 -1.91 10.79 4.08
N TYR A 182 -0.80 10.84 4.81
CA TYR A 182 0.56 10.96 4.28
C TYR A 182 1.43 9.84 4.85
N ILE A 183 2.26 9.22 4.00
CA ILE A 183 3.14 8.12 4.37
C ILE A 183 4.58 8.64 4.50
N PHE A 184 5.25 8.22 5.54
CA PHE A 184 6.68 8.41 5.77
C PHE A 184 7.44 7.15 5.41
N PHE A 185 8.67 7.32 4.93
CA PHE A 185 9.46 6.22 4.40
C PHE A 185 10.80 6.11 5.12
N ARG A 186 11.42 4.95 4.97
CA ARG A 186 12.83 4.70 5.26
C ARG A 186 13.49 4.11 4.03
N ILE A 187 14.80 4.34 3.89
CA ILE A 187 15.60 3.69 2.85
C ILE A 187 15.95 2.28 3.35
N LEU A 188 15.78 1.29 2.48
CA LEU A 188 16.34 -0.05 2.68
C LEU A 188 17.73 -0.09 2.03
N GLU A 189 18.75 -0.55 2.80
CA GLU A 189 20.14 -0.60 2.34
C GLU A 189 20.35 -1.66 1.24
N GLU A 190 19.54 -2.74 1.26
CA GLU A 190 19.55 -3.77 0.22
C GLU A 190 18.37 -3.60 -0.73
N ALA A 191 18.66 -3.16 -1.96
CA ALA A 191 17.65 -3.03 -3.01
C ALA A 191 17.29 -4.38 -3.68
N ASP A 192 18.09 -5.41 -3.46
CA ASP A 192 17.94 -6.73 -4.06
C ASP A 192 16.87 -7.56 -3.32
N GLY A 193 15.96 -8.19 -4.04
CA GLY A 193 14.99 -9.14 -3.48
C GLY A 193 13.53 -8.65 -3.40
N GLY A 194 13.21 -7.41 -3.79
CA GLY A 194 11.83 -6.86 -3.75
C GLY A 194 11.51 -6.11 -2.45
N PRO A 195 10.34 -5.47 -2.38
CA PRO A 195 9.91 -4.76 -1.19
C PRO A 195 9.61 -5.75 -0.06
N ASN A 196 9.87 -5.34 1.18
CA ASN A 196 9.50 -6.13 2.35
C ASN A 196 8.05 -5.85 2.74
N GLY A 197 7.27 -6.91 2.95
CA GLY A 197 5.97 -6.82 3.59
C GLY A 197 6.07 -6.57 5.09
N SER A 198 4.92 -6.43 5.75
CA SER A 198 4.82 -6.23 7.20
C SER A 198 5.40 -7.39 8.02
N LEU A 199 5.53 -8.59 7.44
CA LEU A 199 6.24 -9.73 8.02
C LEU A 199 7.77 -9.55 8.04
N GLY A 200 8.31 -8.50 7.40
CA GLY A 200 9.75 -8.25 7.31
C GLY A 200 10.49 -9.12 6.28
N THR A 201 9.75 -9.83 5.42
CA THR A 201 10.31 -10.68 4.37
C THR A 201 10.02 -10.10 2.98
N PRO A 202 10.89 -10.35 1.97
CA PRO A 202 10.64 -9.91 0.61
C PRO A 202 9.34 -10.47 0.05
N LEU A 203 8.58 -9.62 -0.63
CA LEU A 203 7.34 -9.98 -1.30
C LEU A 203 7.64 -10.68 -2.63
N THR A 204 6.83 -11.69 -2.94
CA THR A 204 6.92 -12.45 -4.20
C THR A 204 5.68 -12.19 -5.04
N ALA A 205 5.88 -11.73 -6.27
CA ALA A 205 4.79 -11.44 -7.21
C ALA A 205 3.87 -12.67 -7.42
N GLY A 206 2.57 -12.46 -7.27
CA GLY A 206 1.55 -13.51 -7.40
C GLY A 206 1.59 -14.60 -6.30
N ARG A 207 2.33 -14.37 -5.19
CA ARG A 207 2.43 -15.29 -4.06
C ARG A 207 2.23 -14.63 -2.71
N SER A 208 2.57 -13.36 -2.57
CA SER A 208 2.37 -12.60 -1.34
C SER A 208 1.00 -11.93 -1.35
N LEU A 209 0.35 -11.94 -0.21
CA LEU A 209 -0.97 -11.38 0.03
C LEU A 209 -0.90 -10.41 1.22
N ALA A 210 -1.40 -9.21 1.05
CA ALA A 210 -1.79 -8.37 2.16
C ALA A 210 -3.17 -8.82 2.65
N ALA A 211 -3.30 -9.09 3.95
CA ALA A 211 -4.52 -9.57 4.59
C ALA A 211 -4.71 -8.90 5.96
N ASP A 212 -5.92 -9.00 6.50
CA ASP A 212 -6.21 -8.47 7.83
C ASP A 212 -5.64 -9.40 8.92
N PRO A 213 -4.67 -8.94 9.72
CA PRO A 213 -4.02 -9.77 10.73
C PRO A 213 -4.95 -10.18 11.89
N LEU A 214 -6.10 -9.52 12.06
CA LEU A 214 -7.12 -9.94 13.04
C LEU A 214 -7.77 -11.27 12.66
N TYR A 215 -7.76 -11.65 11.39
CA TYR A 215 -8.37 -12.86 10.86
C TYR A 215 -7.35 -13.86 10.32
N HIS A 216 -6.23 -13.37 9.82
CA HIS A 216 -5.17 -14.16 9.20
C HIS A 216 -3.83 -13.74 9.76
N ALA A 217 -3.32 -14.52 10.70
CA ALA A 217 -1.99 -14.26 11.27
C ALA A 217 -0.93 -14.19 10.17
N SER A 218 0.08 -13.35 10.37
CA SER A 218 1.22 -13.24 9.43
C SER A 218 1.88 -14.61 9.22
N GLY A 219 2.21 -14.91 7.97
CA GLY A 219 2.75 -16.20 7.55
C GLY A 219 1.68 -17.26 7.23
N THR A 220 0.39 -17.01 7.48
CA THR A 220 -0.68 -17.97 7.18
C THR A 220 -0.75 -18.24 5.66
N PRO A 221 -0.68 -19.51 5.22
CA PRO A 221 -1.01 -19.86 3.85
C PRO A 221 -2.52 -19.77 3.64
N ILE A 222 -2.94 -19.09 2.58
CA ILE A 222 -4.35 -18.84 2.24
C ILE A 222 -4.59 -19.27 0.80
N TRP A 223 -5.53 -20.21 0.62
CA TRP A 223 -6.03 -20.52 -0.71
C TRP A 223 -7.04 -19.44 -1.12
N VAL A 224 -6.67 -18.66 -2.12
CA VAL A 224 -7.51 -17.62 -2.71
C VAL A 224 -8.14 -18.13 -3.98
N ASN A 225 -9.47 -18.13 -4.05
CA ASN A 225 -10.24 -18.50 -5.23
C ASN A 225 -11.03 -17.29 -5.74
N ALA A 226 -10.67 -16.80 -6.93
CA ALA A 226 -11.35 -15.73 -7.65
C ALA A 226 -11.60 -16.18 -9.10
N PRO A 227 -12.65 -16.98 -9.35
CA PRO A 227 -12.81 -17.71 -10.61
C PRO A 227 -13.09 -16.80 -11.82
N LYS A 228 -13.52 -15.56 -11.60
CA LYS A 228 -13.72 -14.56 -12.66
C LYS A 228 -12.46 -13.75 -12.97
N LEU A 229 -11.41 -13.86 -12.17
CA LEU A 229 -10.12 -13.23 -12.42
C LEU A 229 -9.25 -14.16 -13.24
N ILE A 230 -8.90 -13.75 -14.46
CA ILE A 230 -7.87 -14.43 -15.24
C ILE A 230 -6.51 -13.85 -14.86
N TYR A 231 -5.69 -14.67 -14.21
CA TYR A 231 -4.34 -14.31 -13.79
C TYR A 231 -3.33 -15.27 -14.39
N ALA A 232 -2.35 -14.75 -15.13
CA ALA A 232 -1.40 -15.56 -15.90
C ALA A 232 -2.08 -16.63 -16.78
N GLY A 233 -3.16 -16.24 -17.50
CA GLY A 233 -3.88 -17.07 -18.48
C GLY A 233 -4.85 -18.11 -17.89
N LYS A 234 -5.09 -18.10 -16.57
CA LYS A 234 -5.98 -19.07 -15.89
C LYS A 234 -6.89 -18.35 -14.88
N PRO A 235 -8.09 -18.88 -14.59
CA PRO A 235 -8.85 -18.48 -13.41
C PRO A 235 -8.00 -18.57 -12.15
N LEU A 236 -8.04 -17.54 -11.31
CA LEU A 236 -7.24 -17.53 -10.10
C LEU A 236 -7.78 -18.52 -9.07
N GLY A 237 -7.05 -19.61 -8.86
CA GLY A 237 -7.16 -20.53 -7.75
C GLY A 237 -5.75 -20.86 -7.27
N ARG A 238 -5.29 -20.23 -6.17
CA ARG A 238 -3.87 -20.23 -5.82
C ARG A 238 -3.64 -20.10 -4.33
N LEU A 239 -2.60 -20.79 -3.86
CA LEU A 239 -2.07 -20.59 -2.52
C LEU A 239 -1.19 -19.34 -2.49
N LEU A 240 -1.55 -18.42 -1.59
CA LEU A 240 -0.81 -17.19 -1.29
C LEU A 240 -0.41 -17.21 0.19
N ILE A 241 0.58 -16.42 0.56
CA ILE A 241 1.01 -16.29 1.95
C ILE A 241 0.66 -14.89 2.46
N ALA A 242 0.05 -14.80 3.64
CA ALA A 242 -0.22 -13.53 4.32
C ALA A 242 1.10 -12.94 4.81
N GLN A 243 1.79 -12.17 3.96
CA GLN A 243 3.12 -11.58 4.24
C GLN A 243 3.05 -10.07 4.43
N ASP A 244 1.89 -9.48 4.19
CA ASP A 244 1.73 -8.04 4.27
C ASP A 244 0.38 -7.63 4.86
N THR A 245 0.24 -6.34 5.17
CA THR A 245 -0.97 -5.72 5.69
C THR A 245 -1.20 -4.39 5.00
N GLY A 246 -2.44 -3.89 5.04
CA GLY A 246 -2.75 -2.57 4.52
C GLY A 246 -3.90 -1.94 5.31
N SER A 247 -3.87 -0.64 5.54
CA SER A 247 -4.91 0.06 6.32
C SER A 247 -6.31 -0.01 5.70
N ALA A 248 -6.40 -0.30 4.40
CA ALA A 248 -7.65 -0.52 3.66
C ALA A 248 -8.00 -2.02 3.49
N ILE A 249 -7.13 -2.93 3.99
CA ILE A 249 -7.30 -4.38 3.87
C ILE A 249 -7.87 -4.89 5.19
N VAL A 250 -9.17 -4.70 5.36
CA VAL A 250 -9.88 -5.00 6.61
C VAL A 250 -11.00 -6.00 6.36
N GLY A 251 -11.03 -7.08 7.16
CA GLY A 251 -12.05 -8.12 7.14
C GLY A 251 -11.56 -9.50 6.72
N PRO A 252 -12.36 -10.55 7.05
CA PRO A 252 -11.95 -11.96 6.95
C PRO A 252 -11.78 -12.49 5.52
N GLN A 253 -12.36 -11.82 4.54
CA GLN A 253 -12.33 -12.20 3.11
C GLN A 253 -11.81 -11.06 2.25
N ARG A 254 -10.95 -10.19 2.82
CA ARG A 254 -10.32 -9.06 2.12
C ARG A 254 -8.83 -9.33 1.94
N GLY A 255 -8.35 -9.22 0.72
CA GLY A 255 -6.93 -9.37 0.43
C GLY A 255 -6.48 -8.55 -0.76
N ASP A 256 -5.19 -8.30 -0.79
CA ASP A 256 -4.51 -7.52 -1.83
C ASP A 256 -3.28 -8.31 -2.30
N ILE A 257 -3.31 -8.77 -3.56
CA ILE A 257 -2.23 -9.61 -4.11
C ILE A 257 -1.09 -8.71 -4.61
N PHE A 258 0.15 -9.03 -4.22
CA PHE A 258 1.33 -8.37 -4.75
C PHE A 258 1.60 -8.83 -6.18
N THR A 259 1.64 -7.90 -7.13
CA THR A 259 1.82 -8.21 -8.57
C THR A 259 3.25 -8.03 -9.06
N GLY A 260 4.15 -7.47 -8.24
CA GLY A 260 5.53 -7.22 -8.62
C GLY A 260 5.87 -5.73 -8.60
N HIS A 261 6.84 -5.32 -9.41
CA HIS A 261 7.32 -3.94 -9.47
C HIS A 261 7.23 -3.38 -10.90
N GLY A 262 7.19 -2.06 -10.97
CA GLY A 262 7.21 -1.32 -12.22
C GLY A 262 5.85 -1.25 -12.93
N ARG A 263 5.88 -0.71 -14.15
CA ARG A 263 4.68 -0.35 -14.90
C ARG A 263 3.77 -1.53 -15.21
N GLU A 264 4.33 -2.63 -15.70
CA GLU A 264 3.54 -3.83 -16.06
C GLU A 264 2.80 -4.40 -14.84
N ALA A 265 3.48 -4.46 -13.68
CA ALA A 265 2.86 -4.88 -12.44
C ALA A 265 1.73 -3.92 -12.01
N GLY A 266 1.91 -2.61 -12.22
CA GLY A 266 0.89 -1.59 -11.96
C GLY A 266 -0.34 -1.74 -12.86
N GLU A 267 -0.15 -2.01 -14.16
CA GLU A 267 -1.23 -2.26 -15.11
C GLU A 267 -2.03 -3.51 -14.74
N ILE A 268 -1.35 -4.58 -14.28
CA ILE A 268 -2.00 -5.78 -13.76
C ILE A 268 -2.78 -5.46 -12.48
N ALA A 269 -2.14 -4.80 -11.52
CA ALA A 269 -2.75 -4.46 -10.25
C ALA A 269 -4.02 -3.60 -10.42
N GLY A 270 -3.96 -2.58 -11.28
CA GLY A 270 -5.07 -1.67 -11.53
C GLY A 270 -6.35 -2.33 -12.06
N ARG A 271 -6.25 -3.52 -12.63
CA ARG A 271 -7.37 -4.29 -13.19
C ARG A 271 -7.95 -5.33 -12.22
N ILE A 272 -7.28 -5.58 -11.09
CA ILE A 272 -7.73 -6.61 -10.14
C ILE A 272 -8.67 -6.00 -9.10
N ARG A 273 -9.97 -6.25 -9.30
CA ARG A 273 -11.03 -5.98 -8.35
C ARG A 273 -12.12 -7.03 -8.54
N HIS A 274 -11.98 -8.17 -7.86
CA HIS A 274 -12.82 -9.35 -8.09
C HIS A 274 -13.38 -9.91 -6.79
N ALA A 275 -14.61 -10.46 -6.89
CA ALA A 275 -15.15 -11.28 -5.84
C ALA A 275 -14.28 -12.54 -5.67
N CYS A 276 -14.04 -12.94 -4.44
CA CYS A 276 -13.19 -14.07 -4.10
C CYS A 276 -13.70 -14.82 -2.87
N SER A 277 -13.07 -15.96 -2.59
CA SER A 277 -13.20 -16.66 -1.33
C SER A 277 -11.83 -17.07 -0.81
N PHE A 278 -11.65 -17.04 0.52
CA PHE A 278 -10.43 -17.42 1.21
C PHE A 278 -10.65 -18.67 2.04
N ILE A 279 -9.69 -19.58 1.96
CA ILE A 279 -9.55 -20.74 2.84
C ILE A 279 -8.15 -20.67 3.45
N GLY A 280 -8.07 -20.39 4.74
CA GLY A 280 -6.81 -20.40 5.47
C GLY A 280 -6.36 -21.83 5.76
N LEU A 281 -5.05 -22.03 5.85
CA LEU A 281 -4.45 -23.29 6.27
C LEU A 281 -3.74 -23.07 7.61
N LYS A 282 -4.03 -23.92 8.59
CA LYS A 282 -3.32 -23.92 9.87
C LYS A 282 -2.67 -25.29 10.10
N PRO A 283 -1.52 -25.36 10.78
CA PRO A 283 -0.90 -26.64 11.11
C PRO A 283 -1.88 -27.55 11.84
N LYS A 284 -1.89 -28.81 11.49
CA LYS A 284 -2.62 -29.84 12.26
C LYS A 284 -2.04 -29.90 13.67
N ARG A 285 -2.90 -30.08 14.66
CA ARG A 285 -2.43 -30.37 16.01
C ARG A 285 -1.84 -31.78 16.00
N GLY A 286 -0.57 -31.91 16.36
CA GLY A 286 0.06 -33.18 16.58
C GLY A 286 -0.55 -33.91 17.79
#